data_f84f031e7c99910ce5aa71d8170dbed3
#
_entry.id   f84f031e7c99910ce5aa71d8170dbed3
#
_cell.length_a   1.000
_cell.length_b   1.000
_cell.length_c   1.000
_cell.angle_alpha   90.00
_cell.angle_beta   90.00
_cell.angle_gamma   90.00
#
_symmetry.space_group_name_H-M   'P 1'
#
loop_
_entity.id
_entity.type
_entity.pdbx_description
1 polymer ?
#
loop_
_entity_poly.entity_id
_entity_poly.type
_entity_poly.pdbx_seq_one_letter_code
_entity_poly.pdbx_strand_id
1 'polypeptide(L)'
;MTTDRLTRWLAIAGNAAVLIGLLLLVYELNQTRELTRAQMRSEISSGIYDLLAMTANNDQLADLMLRADSGQPLTDAEYFQYASRTRAMFRYFENVHYQYRVGLYDDSEFERQKIAWANYLNESARAPKVWCSYQHVVSVEFSAELNT
;
A
#
# COMPACT_ATOMS: atom_id res chain seq x y z
N MET A 1 7.50 24.77 -59.63
CA MET A 1 8.54 23.96 -58.90
C MET A 1 8.69 24.33 -57.43
N THR A 2 8.09 25.41 -56.93
CA THR A 2 8.20 25.85 -55.51
C THR A 2 7.14 25.25 -54.59
N THR A 3 5.92 24.99 -55.06
CA THR A 3 4.81 24.40 -54.28
C THR A 3 5.07 22.99 -53.80
N ASP A 4 5.62 22.11 -54.61
CA ASP A 4 5.90 20.71 -54.25
C ASP A 4 6.95 20.59 -53.14
N ARG A 5 7.96 21.46 -53.15
CA ARG A 5 8.97 21.49 -52.09
C ARG A 5 8.37 21.96 -50.79
N LEU A 6 7.54 23.00 -50.81
CA LEU A 6 6.88 23.51 -49.61
C LEU A 6 5.95 22.46 -48.99
N THR A 7 5.15 21.78 -49.81
CA THR A 7 4.25 20.71 -49.33
C THR A 7 5.04 19.57 -48.71
N ARG A 8 6.18 19.16 -49.27
CA ARG A 8 7.04 18.12 -48.71
C ARG A 8 7.65 18.55 -47.37
N TRP A 9 8.11 19.78 -47.26
CA TRP A 9 8.65 20.32 -45.98
C TRP A 9 7.59 20.42 -44.90
N LEU A 10 6.36 20.85 -45.24
CA LEU A 10 5.22 20.89 -44.33
C LEU A 10 4.83 19.49 -43.85
N ALA A 11 4.85 18.49 -44.74
CA ALA A 11 4.57 17.09 -44.35
C ALA A 11 5.66 16.56 -43.39
N ILE A 12 6.94 16.82 -43.67
CA ILE A 12 8.05 16.41 -42.78
C ILE A 12 7.93 17.12 -41.43
N ALA A 13 7.68 18.41 -41.40
CA ALA A 13 7.51 19.18 -40.17
C ALA A 13 6.30 18.70 -39.35
N GLY A 14 5.18 18.39 -40.02
CA GLY A 14 4.00 17.82 -39.36
C GLY A 14 4.29 16.47 -38.73
N ASN A 15 4.92 15.56 -39.46
CA ASN A 15 5.32 14.26 -38.91
C ASN A 15 6.31 14.37 -37.74
N ALA A 16 7.29 15.28 -37.86
CA ALA A 16 8.24 15.55 -36.78
C ALA A 16 7.54 16.12 -35.53
N ALA A 17 6.59 17.02 -35.69
CA ALA A 17 5.80 17.58 -34.58
C ALA A 17 4.97 16.50 -33.86
N VAL A 18 4.38 15.56 -34.61
CA VAL A 18 3.66 14.43 -34.01
C VAL A 18 4.60 13.53 -33.20
N LEU A 19 5.77 13.21 -33.71
CA LEU A 19 6.79 12.41 -33.02
C LEU A 19 7.24 13.09 -31.73
N ILE A 20 7.53 14.40 -31.79
CA ILE A 20 7.92 15.19 -30.61
C ILE A 20 6.77 15.19 -29.59
N GLY A 21 5.53 15.39 -30.04
CA GLY A 21 4.36 15.34 -29.16
C GLY A 21 4.22 13.98 -28.44
N LEU A 22 4.42 12.87 -29.16
CA LEU A 22 4.40 11.53 -28.56
C LEU A 22 5.52 11.32 -27.54
N LEU A 23 6.74 11.81 -27.82
CA LEU A 23 7.86 11.72 -26.88
C LEU A 23 7.61 12.55 -25.62
N LEU A 24 7.04 13.73 -25.75
CA LEU A 24 6.64 14.56 -24.61
C LEU A 24 5.53 13.88 -23.78
N LEU A 25 4.54 13.28 -24.44
CA LEU A 25 3.50 12.51 -23.76
C LEU A 25 4.06 11.34 -22.94
N VAL A 26 4.99 10.57 -23.52
CA VAL A 26 5.67 9.48 -22.79
C VAL A 26 6.46 10.01 -21.61
N TYR A 27 7.15 11.14 -21.78
CA TYR A 27 7.87 11.78 -20.69
C TYR A 27 6.93 12.22 -19.54
N GLU A 28 5.82 12.89 -19.88
CA GLU A 28 4.81 13.31 -18.89
C GLU A 28 4.17 12.13 -18.16
N LEU A 29 3.86 11.04 -18.88
CA LEU A 29 3.33 9.82 -18.27
C LEU A 29 4.31 9.19 -17.28
N ASN A 30 5.60 9.14 -17.62
CA ASN A 30 6.62 8.64 -16.70
C ASN A 30 6.76 9.53 -15.47
N GLN A 31 6.78 10.86 -15.65
CA GLN A 31 6.84 11.80 -14.53
C GLN A 31 5.60 11.67 -13.61
N THR A 32 4.42 11.56 -14.18
CA THR A 32 3.17 11.37 -13.43
C THR A 32 3.22 10.07 -12.63
N ARG A 33 3.75 8.99 -13.21
CA ARG A 33 3.90 7.70 -12.52
C ARG A 33 4.84 7.80 -11.32
N GLU A 34 5.97 8.49 -11.46
CA GLU A 34 6.91 8.70 -10.35
C GLU A 34 6.30 9.55 -9.22
N LEU A 35 5.56 10.60 -9.57
CA LEU A 35 4.85 11.42 -8.60
C LEU A 35 3.77 10.61 -7.86
N THR A 36 3.02 9.76 -8.57
CA THR A 36 2.01 8.89 -7.99
C THR A 36 2.64 7.88 -7.02
N ARG A 37 3.79 7.30 -7.37
CA ARG A 37 4.53 6.39 -6.46
C ARG A 37 5.00 7.12 -5.19
N ALA A 38 5.55 8.32 -5.34
CA ALA A 38 5.99 9.12 -4.20
C ALA A 38 4.81 9.48 -3.28
N GLN A 39 3.68 9.83 -3.84
CA GLN A 39 2.46 10.11 -3.11
C GLN A 39 1.94 8.87 -2.37
N MET A 40 1.86 7.71 -3.04
CA MET A 40 1.44 6.44 -2.42
C MET A 40 2.36 6.04 -1.26
N ARG A 41 3.67 6.21 -1.41
CA ARG A 41 4.62 5.98 -0.32
C ARG A 41 4.33 6.88 0.89
N SER A 42 4.06 8.16 0.67
CA SER A 42 3.69 9.10 1.73
C SER A 42 2.39 8.70 2.41
N GLU A 43 1.37 8.32 1.66
CA GLU A 43 0.06 7.89 2.19
C GLU A 43 0.19 6.59 3.02
N ILE A 44 0.95 5.61 2.55
CA ILE A 44 1.24 4.37 3.28
C ILE A 44 1.98 4.69 4.59
N SER A 45 2.99 5.56 4.55
CA SER A 45 3.74 5.97 5.75
C SER A 45 2.86 6.73 6.75
N SER A 46 1.99 7.61 6.27
CA SER A 46 1.03 8.32 7.12
C SER A 46 0.01 7.35 7.75
N GLY A 47 -0.51 6.41 6.98
CA GLY A 47 -1.48 5.43 7.48
C GLY A 47 -0.94 4.55 8.61
N ILE A 48 0.30 4.07 8.50
CA ILE A 48 0.91 3.29 9.58
C ILE A 48 1.23 4.17 10.79
N TYR A 49 1.69 5.42 10.55
CA TYR A 49 1.95 6.37 11.62
C TYR A 49 0.68 6.64 12.45
N ASP A 50 -0.45 6.90 11.79
CA ASP A 50 -1.73 7.14 12.46
C ASP A 50 -2.16 5.94 13.30
N LEU A 51 -2.03 4.72 12.75
CA LEU A 51 -2.33 3.49 13.47
C LEU A 51 -1.43 3.30 14.72
N LEU A 52 -0.15 3.61 14.61
CA LEU A 52 0.79 3.52 15.74
C LEU A 52 0.53 4.63 16.76
N ALA A 53 0.29 5.86 16.30
CA ALA A 53 0.01 7.02 17.16
C ALA A 53 -1.26 6.82 17.99
N MET A 54 -2.31 6.19 17.45
CA MET A 54 -3.51 5.83 18.21
C MET A 54 -3.19 4.99 19.46
N THR A 55 -2.24 4.06 19.33
CA THR A 55 -1.83 3.22 20.45
C THR A 55 -0.83 3.95 21.35
N ALA A 56 0.18 4.61 20.77
CA ALA A 56 1.25 5.27 21.52
C ALA A 56 0.77 6.46 22.37
N ASN A 57 -0.29 7.14 21.93
CA ASN A 57 -0.88 8.29 22.64
C ASN A 57 -2.03 7.91 23.57
N ASN A 58 -2.25 6.61 23.83
CA ASN A 58 -3.32 6.13 24.68
C ASN A 58 -2.82 4.99 25.58
N ASP A 59 -2.48 5.31 26.81
CA ASP A 59 -1.92 4.37 27.79
C ASP A 59 -2.84 3.16 28.01
N GLN A 60 -4.16 3.34 28.03
CA GLN A 60 -5.12 2.25 28.22
C GLN A 60 -5.10 1.30 27.03
N LEU A 61 -5.03 1.85 25.81
CA LEU A 61 -4.96 1.03 24.60
C LEU A 61 -3.59 0.34 24.48
N ALA A 62 -2.51 1.01 24.87
CA ALA A 62 -1.18 0.42 24.91
C ALA A 62 -1.10 -0.76 25.88
N ASP A 63 -1.60 -0.60 27.12
CA ASP A 63 -1.71 -1.67 28.10
C ASP A 63 -2.56 -2.84 27.58
N LEU A 64 -3.72 -2.54 26.98
CA LEU A 64 -4.58 -3.54 26.38
C LEU A 64 -3.87 -4.35 25.29
N MET A 65 -3.15 -3.68 24.39
CA MET A 65 -2.39 -4.36 23.31
C MET A 65 -1.32 -5.27 23.89
N LEU A 66 -0.52 -4.79 24.87
CA LEU A 66 0.52 -5.59 25.53
C LEU A 66 -0.04 -6.83 26.22
N ARG A 67 -1.15 -6.70 26.97
CA ARG A 67 -1.82 -7.83 27.61
C ARG A 67 -2.38 -8.81 26.60
N ALA A 68 -3.00 -8.30 25.54
CA ALA A 68 -3.56 -9.13 24.47
C ALA A 68 -2.48 -9.93 23.75
N ASP A 69 -1.40 -9.28 23.34
CA ASP A 69 -0.30 -9.91 22.60
C ASP A 69 0.47 -10.91 23.47
N SER A 70 0.56 -10.69 24.77
CA SER A 70 1.09 -11.69 25.72
C SER A 70 0.09 -12.80 26.12
N GLY A 71 -1.11 -12.82 25.54
CA GLY A 71 -2.10 -13.88 25.75
C GLY A 71 -2.91 -13.77 27.04
N GLN A 72 -2.79 -12.67 27.80
CA GLN A 72 -3.52 -12.47 29.05
C GLN A 72 -5.04 -12.38 28.82
N PRO A 73 -5.87 -12.73 29.84
CA PRO A 73 -7.31 -12.64 29.72
C PRO A 73 -7.80 -11.22 29.39
N LEU A 74 -8.80 -11.12 28.55
CA LEU A 74 -9.46 -9.87 28.19
C LEU A 74 -10.96 -10.00 28.46
N THR A 75 -11.59 -8.90 28.86
CA THR A 75 -13.04 -8.80 28.84
C THR A 75 -13.57 -8.73 27.40
N ASP A 76 -14.86 -8.93 27.17
CA ASP A 76 -15.47 -8.85 25.82
C ASP A 76 -15.27 -7.47 25.18
N ALA A 77 -15.34 -6.39 25.98
CA ALA A 77 -15.11 -5.03 25.50
C ALA A 77 -13.64 -4.81 25.09
N GLU A 78 -12.70 -5.29 25.86
CA GLU A 78 -11.27 -5.24 25.56
C GLU A 78 -10.94 -6.08 24.32
N TYR A 79 -11.52 -7.28 24.23
CA TYR A 79 -11.34 -8.11 23.04
C TYR A 79 -11.90 -7.43 21.78
N PHE A 80 -13.05 -6.78 21.87
CA PHE A 80 -13.61 -6.01 20.76
C PHE A 80 -12.69 -4.88 20.32
N GLN A 81 -12.13 -4.11 21.27
CA GLN A 81 -11.17 -3.03 20.98
C GLN A 81 -9.90 -3.59 20.31
N TYR A 82 -9.32 -4.63 20.89
CA TYR A 82 -8.15 -5.31 20.34
C TYR A 82 -8.40 -5.82 18.93
N ALA A 83 -9.48 -6.58 18.73
CA ALA A 83 -9.81 -7.16 17.43
C ALA A 83 -10.08 -6.07 16.37
N SER A 84 -10.74 -4.97 16.76
CA SER A 84 -11.00 -3.85 15.85
C SER A 84 -9.68 -3.18 15.40
N ARG A 85 -8.75 -2.95 16.34
CA ARG A 85 -7.42 -2.39 16.05
C ARG A 85 -6.59 -3.33 15.17
N THR A 86 -6.62 -4.62 15.46
CA THR A 86 -5.92 -5.66 14.69
C THR A 86 -6.48 -5.78 13.27
N ARG A 87 -7.80 -5.71 13.09
CA ARG A 87 -8.42 -5.68 11.76
C ARG A 87 -8.04 -4.43 10.97
N ALA A 88 -7.94 -3.27 11.61
CA ALA A 88 -7.45 -2.06 10.97
C ALA A 88 -6.00 -2.24 10.46
N MET A 89 -5.14 -2.94 11.22
CA MET A 89 -3.78 -3.30 10.77
C MET A 89 -3.83 -4.21 9.54
N PHE A 90 -4.67 -5.23 9.50
CA PHE A 90 -4.80 -6.09 8.31
C PHE A 90 -5.33 -5.32 7.09
N ARG A 91 -6.23 -4.35 7.27
CA ARG A 91 -6.66 -3.47 6.18
C ARG A 91 -5.54 -2.58 5.67
N TYR A 92 -4.68 -2.10 6.56
CA TYR A 92 -3.47 -1.38 6.16
C TYR A 92 -2.54 -2.30 5.34
N PHE A 93 -2.29 -3.53 5.78
CA PHE A 93 -1.48 -4.52 5.06
C PHE A 93 -2.08 -4.84 3.68
N GLU A 94 -3.38 -5.04 3.60
CA GLU A 94 -4.09 -5.25 2.33
C GLU A 94 -3.92 -4.07 1.37
N ASN A 95 -3.99 -2.83 1.86
CA ASN A 95 -3.75 -1.64 1.04
C ASN A 95 -2.31 -1.63 0.49
N VAL A 96 -1.30 -1.92 1.31
CA VAL A 96 0.09 -2.03 0.86
C VAL A 96 0.23 -3.09 -0.24
N HIS A 97 -0.36 -4.27 -0.04
CA HIS A 97 -0.37 -5.35 -1.03
C HIS A 97 -1.04 -4.93 -2.34
N TYR A 98 -2.18 -4.24 -2.27
CA TYR A 98 -2.86 -3.71 -3.45
C TYR A 98 -1.97 -2.72 -4.23
N GLN A 99 -1.36 -1.75 -3.53
CA GLN A 99 -0.46 -0.77 -4.17
C GLN A 99 0.75 -1.43 -4.83
N TYR A 100 1.28 -2.48 -4.22
CA TYR A 100 2.33 -3.31 -4.81
C TYR A 100 1.85 -3.99 -6.10
N ARG A 101 0.72 -4.66 -6.09
CA ARG A 101 0.16 -5.36 -7.25
C ARG A 101 -0.12 -4.45 -8.44
N VAL A 102 -0.52 -3.22 -8.21
CA VAL A 102 -0.73 -2.23 -9.29
C VAL A 102 0.54 -1.49 -9.72
N GLY A 103 1.71 -1.88 -9.17
CA GLY A 103 3.02 -1.35 -9.55
C GLY A 103 3.32 0.05 -9.02
N LEU A 104 2.65 0.45 -7.93
CA LEU A 104 2.86 1.73 -7.25
C LEU A 104 3.75 1.62 -6.00
N TYR A 105 4.18 0.43 -5.63
CA TYR A 105 5.05 0.16 -4.50
C TYR A 105 6.26 -0.67 -4.95
N ASP A 106 7.42 -0.40 -4.38
CA ASP A 106 8.69 -1.01 -4.80
C ASP A 106 8.84 -2.45 -4.27
N ASP A 107 9.42 -3.34 -5.07
CA ASP A 107 9.63 -4.75 -4.73
C ASP A 107 10.43 -4.91 -3.43
N SER A 108 11.52 -4.15 -3.28
CA SER A 108 12.39 -4.24 -2.11
C SER A 108 11.73 -3.73 -0.83
N GLU A 109 10.86 -2.73 -0.96
CA GLU A 109 10.06 -2.21 0.15
C GLU A 109 8.93 -3.20 0.50
N PHE A 110 8.32 -3.82 -0.49
CA PHE A 110 7.27 -4.82 -0.27
C PHE A 110 7.80 -6.06 0.47
N GLU A 111 8.97 -6.58 0.11
CA GLU A 111 9.60 -7.70 0.83
C GLU A 111 9.84 -7.37 2.32
N ARG A 112 10.19 -6.13 2.64
CA ARG A 112 10.31 -5.69 4.05
C ARG A 112 8.97 -5.62 4.76
N GLN A 113 7.90 -5.25 4.06
CA GLN A 113 6.55 -5.30 4.62
C GLN A 113 6.12 -6.73 4.96
N LYS A 114 6.42 -7.71 4.11
CA LYS A 114 6.13 -9.12 4.41
C LYS A 114 6.81 -9.59 5.70
N ILE A 115 8.06 -9.20 5.91
CA ILE A 115 8.76 -9.48 7.17
C ILE A 115 8.03 -8.83 8.36
N ALA A 116 7.61 -7.57 8.23
CA ALA A 116 6.85 -6.88 9.29
C ALA A 116 5.50 -7.55 9.55
N TRP A 117 4.81 -8.06 8.52
CA TRP A 117 3.55 -8.79 8.67
C TRP A 117 3.76 -10.13 9.41
N ALA A 118 4.79 -10.88 9.03
CA ALA A 118 5.16 -12.12 9.68
C ALA A 118 5.49 -11.88 11.17
N ASN A 119 6.28 -10.86 11.48
CA ASN A 119 6.61 -10.49 12.85
C ASN A 119 5.35 -10.12 13.64
N TYR A 120 4.46 -9.30 13.08
CA TYR A 120 3.21 -8.92 13.72
C TYR A 120 2.33 -10.13 14.09
N LEU A 121 2.28 -11.13 13.22
CA LEU A 121 1.53 -12.37 13.49
C LEU A 121 2.24 -13.28 14.50
N ASN A 122 3.57 -13.37 14.42
CA ASN A 122 4.35 -14.30 15.25
C ASN A 122 4.57 -13.78 16.68
N GLU A 123 4.65 -12.47 16.87
CA GLU A 123 4.87 -11.84 18.17
C GLU A 123 3.61 -11.72 19.03
N SER A 124 2.43 -11.94 18.44
CA SER A 124 1.15 -11.83 19.14
C SER A 124 0.50 -13.19 19.35
N ALA A 125 0.11 -13.49 20.59
CA ALA A 125 -0.69 -14.67 20.92
C ALA A 125 -2.12 -14.65 20.34
N ARG A 126 -2.60 -13.48 19.89
CA ARG A 126 -4.00 -13.27 19.49
C ARG A 126 -4.18 -12.80 18.04
N ALA A 127 -3.23 -12.09 17.46
CA ALA A 127 -3.35 -11.60 16.09
C ALA A 127 -3.65 -12.73 15.07
N PRO A 128 -3.01 -13.93 15.15
CA PRO A 128 -3.36 -15.04 14.27
C PRO A 128 -4.82 -15.50 14.38
N LYS A 129 -5.40 -15.45 15.59
CA LYS A 129 -6.81 -15.82 15.80
C LYS A 129 -7.76 -14.78 15.17
N VAL A 130 -7.43 -13.50 15.28
CA VAL A 130 -8.18 -12.44 14.60
C VAL A 130 -8.05 -12.60 13.09
N TRP A 131 -6.86 -12.91 12.58
CA TRP A 131 -6.65 -13.19 11.17
C TRP A 131 -7.51 -14.35 10.67
N CYS A 132 -7.47 -15.50 11.32
CA CYS A 132 -8.29 -16.66 10.95
C CYS A 132 -9.78 -16.34 10.83
N SER A 133 -10.28 -15.42 11.67
CA SER A 133 -11.70 -15.00 11.63
C SER A 133 -11.99 -13.91 10.61
N TYR A 134 -10.94 -13.23 10.07
CA TYR A 134 -11.09 -12.04 9.24
C TYR A 134 -10.62 -12.24 7.79
N GLN A 135 -9.78 -13.23 7.50
CA GLN A 135 -9.17 -13.45 6.19
C GLN A 135 -10.16 -13.58 5.01
N HIS A 136 -11.42 -13.93 5.26
CA HIS A 136 -12.45 -14.07 4.23
C HIS A 136 -13.14 -12.75 3.83
N VAL A 137 -12.83 -11.64 4.51
CA VAL A 137 -13.36 -10.29 4.18
C VAL A 137 -12.32 -9.39 3.52
N VAL A 138 -11.12 -9.89 3.29
CA VAL A 138 -10.06 -9.24 2.50
C VAL A 138 -9.98 -9.85 1.10
N SER A 139 -9.18 -9.25 0.21
CA SER A 139 -8.97 -9.80 -1.13
C SER A 139 -8.34 -11.20 -1.08
N VAL A 140 -8.74 -12.05 -2.02
CA VAL A 140 -8.25 -13.44 -2.12
C VAL A 140 -6.72 -13.46 -2.28
N GLU A 141 -6.20 -12.53 -3.06
CA GLU A 141 -4.76 -12.44 -3.34
C GLU A 141 -3.98 -12.02 -2.10
N PHE A 142 -4.48 -11.06 -1.32
CA PHE A 142 -3.84 -10.68 -0.06
C PHE A 142 -3.93 -11.81 0.98
N SER A 143 -5.07 -12.48 1.06
CA SER A 143 -5.22 -13.64 1.95
C SER A 143 -4.25 -14.77 1.59
N ALA A 144 -4.05 -15.03 0.29
CA ALA A 144 -3.08 -16.03 -0.16
C ALA A 144 -1.64 -15.62 0.20
N GLU A 145 -1.27 -14.36 0.00
CA GLU A 145 0.08 -13.84 0.31
C GLU A 145 0.39 -13.91 1.81
N LEU A 146 -0.58 -13.55 2.67
CA LEU A 146 -0.35 -13.53 4.12
C LEU A 146 -0.36 -14.93 4.76
N ASN A 147 -0.86 -15.94 4.07
CA ASN A 147 -0.89 -17.34 4.53
C ASN A 147 0.33 -18.16 4.06
N THR A 148 1.26 -17.56 3.28
CA THR A 148 2.52 -18.20 2.84
C THR A 148 3.61 -18.04 3.88
#